data_992c4a6a110de1c42eb33ee3a7b39a6c
#
_entry.id   992c4a6a110de1c42eb33ee3a7b39a6c
#
_cell.length_a   1.000
_cell.length_b   1.000
_cell.length_c   1.000
_cell.angle_alpha   90.00
_cell.angle_beta   90.00
_cell.angle_gamma   90.00
#
_symmetry.space_group_name_H-M   'P 1'
#
loop_
_entity.id
_entity.type
_entity.pdbx_description
1 polymer ?
#
loop_
_entity_poly.entity_id
_entity_poly.type
_entity_poly.pdbx_seq_one_letter_code
_entity_poly.pdbx_strand_id
1 'polypeptide(L)'
;MKKILFIDRDGTLIQEAPPSYQIDSFSKLAFYPDMFTWMKKIANELDFELVMVTNQDGLGTAAYPEETFWPVHEFVMNALENENIFFSNVHIDKTFAADHAPTRKPATGMLTQYLDNPAYDIPGSYVIGDRI
;
A
#
# COMPACT_ATOMS: atom_id res chain seq x y z
N MET A 1 -19.56 -2.35 -13.41
CA MET A 1 -18.95 -1.89 -12.14
C MET A 1 -17.50 -2.34 -12.07
N LYS A 2 -16.65 -1.49 -11.54
CA LYS A 2 -15.23 -1.83 -11.36
C LYS A 2 -15.00 -2.58 -10.06
N LYS A 3 -14.14 -3.59 -10.10
CA LYS A 3 -13.65 -4.29 -8.92
C LYS A 3 -12.32 -3.68 -8.50
N ILE A 4 -12.10 -3.60 -7.19
CA ILE A 4 -10.86 -3.03 -6.65
C ILE A 4 -10.09 -4.10 -5.90
N LEU A 5 -8.79 -4.09 -6.04
CA LEU A 5 -7.87 -4.85 -5.23
C LEU A 5 -7.08 -3.86 -4.37
N PHE A 6 -7.38 -3.84 -3.08
CA PHE A 6 -6.66 -3.03 -2.11
C PHE A 6 -5.45 -3.82 -1.64
N ILE A 7 -4.27 -3.23 -1.77
CA ILE A 7 -3.02 -3.94 -1.48
C ILE A 7 -2.20 -3.14 -0.49
N ASP A 8 -1.79 -3.79 0.61
CA ASP A 8 -0.85 -3.25 1.55
C ASP A 8 0.54 -3.19 0.93
N ARG A 9 1.39 -2.29 1.41
CA ARG A 9 2.76 -2.13 0.91
C ARG A 9 3.75 -2.96 1.73
N ASP A 10 3.98 -2.55 2.99
CA ASP A 10 4.99 -3.16 3.85
C ASP A 10 4.49 -4.50 4.39
N GLY A 11 5.26 -5.55 4.19
CA GLY A 11 4.87 -6.90 4.56
C GLY A 11 4.09 -7.64 3.48
N THR A 12 3.79 -6.99 2.36
CA THR A 12 3.02 -7.59 1.25
C THR A 12 3.78 -7.47 -0.07
N LEU A 13 4.09 -6.26 -0.52
CA LEU A 13 4.87 -6.02 -1.73
C LEU A 13 6.36 -5.96 -1.42
N ILE A 14 6.70 -5.31 -0.34
CA ILE A 14 8.08 -5.21 0.15
C ILE A 14 8.16 -5.78 1.56
N GLN A 15 9.35 -6.27 1.93
CA GLN A 15 9.56 -6.90 3.23
C GLN A 15 9.57 -5.86 4.34
N GLU A 16 9.10 -6.25 5.52
CA GLU A 16 9.19 -5.40 6.70
C GLU A 16 10.64 -5.28 7.16
N ALA A 17 10.98 -4.20 7.85
CA ALA A 17 12.33 -3.90 8.31
C ALA A 17 12.36 -3.72 9.83
N PRO A 18 12.29 -4.82 10.61
CA PRO A 18 12.40 -4.69 12.05
C PRO A 18 13.79 -4.15 12.44
N PRO A 19 13.96 -3.49 13.60
CA PRO A 19 12.94 -3.29 14.64
C PRO A 19 12.03 -2.07 14.44
N SER A 20 12.41 -1.11 13.58
CA SER A 20 11.64 0.13 13.42
C SER A 20 10.40 -0.04 12.57
N TYR A 21 10.42 -1.00 11.64
CA TYR A 21 9.38 -1.19 10.62
C TYR A 21 9.20 0.02 9.69
N GLN A 22 10.20 0.90 9.65
CA GLN A 22 10.25 2.05 8.75
C GLN A 22 11.20 1.76 7.59
N ILE A 23 10.71 1.81 6.37
CA ILE A 23 11.53 1.67 5.18
C ILE A 23 12.02 3.08 4.79
N ASP A 24 12.97 3.58 5.56
CA ASP A 24 13.45 4.95 5.48
C ASP A 24 14.83 5.09 4.82
N SER A 25 15.31 4.01 4.22
CA SER A 25 16.55 4.02 3.43
C SER A 25 16.52 2.90 2.40
N PHE A 26 17.30 3.07 1.32
CA PHE A 26 17.40 2.03 0.29
C PHE A 26 18.03 0.74 0.82
N SER A 27 18.86 0.82 1.85
CA SER A 27 19.46 -0.37 2.44
C SER A 27 18.41 -1.27 3.14
N LYS A 28 17.29 -0.71 3.53
CA LYS A 28 16.20 -1.46 4.17
C LYS A 28 15.18 -1.99 3.16
N LEU A 29 15.23 -1.52 1.92
CA LEU A 29 14.27 -1.92 0.90
C LEU A 29 14.60 -3.31 0.38
N ALA A 30 13.63 -4.20 0.45
CA ALA A 30 13.72 -5.53 -0.16
C ALA A 30 12.34 -5.95 -0.65
N PHE A 31 12.25 -6.36 -1.90
CA PHE A 31 11.02 -6.88 -2.47
C PHE A 31 10.85 -8.35 -2.08
N TYR A 32 9.60 -8.78 -1.94
CA TYR A 32 9.35 -10.21 -1.76
C TYR A 32 9.72 -10.99 -3.02
N PRO A 33 10.27 -12.20 -2.89
CA PRO A 33 10.52 -13.06 -4.04
C PRO A 33 9.26 -13.25 -4.88
N ASP A 34 9.40 -13.15 -6.20
CA ASP A 34 8.32 -13.35 -7.17
C ASP A 34 7.18 -12.32 -7.10
N MET A 35 7.30 -11.27 -6.28
CA MET A 35 6.26 -10.26 -6.16
C MET A 35 5.93 -9.64 -7.53
N PHE A 36 6.94 -9.22 -8.29
CA PHE A 36 6.72 -8.63 -9.61
C PHE A 36 6.05 -9.60 -10.57
N THR A 37 6.43 -10.87 -10.53
CA THR A 37 5.85 -11.89 -11.40
C THR A 37 4.35 -12.03 -11.15
N TRP A 38 3.95 -12.18 -9.90
CA TRP A 38 2.54 -12.38 -9.55
C TRP A 38 1.72 -11.10 -9.68
N MET A 39 2.27 -9.95 -9.29
CA MET A 39 1.59 -8.67 -9.43
C MET A 39 1.38 -8.31 -10.90
N LYS A 40 2.35 -8.63 -11.76
CA LYS A 40 2.21 -8.41 -13.18
C LYS A 40 1.06 -9.22 -13.77
N LYS A 41 0.92 -10.47 -13.34
CA LYS A 41 -0.22 -11.31 -13.74
C LYS A 41 -1.55 -10.74 -13.26
N ILE A 42 -1.63 -10.33 -12.02
CA ILE A 42 -2.84 -9.73 -11.45
C ILE A 42 -3.20 -8.46 -12.23
N ALA A 43 -2.23 -7.58 -12.45
CA ALA A 43 -2.47 -6.29 -13.09
C ALA A 43 -2.89 -6.42 -14.55
N ASN A 44 -2.37 -7.41 -15.28
CA ASN A 44 -2.56 -7.52 -16.72
C ASN A 44 -3.55 -8.61 -17.13
N GLU A 45 -3.78 -9.62 -16.31
CA GLU A 45 -4.66 -10.74 -16.63
C GLU A 45 -6.00 -10.70 -15.90
N LEU A 46 -6.08 -9.97 -14.78
CA LEU A 46 -7.31 -9.81 -14.01
C LEU A 46 -7.82 -8.38 -14.15
N ASP A 47 -9.13 -8.21 -14.08
CA ASP A 47 -9.77 -6.91 -14.25
C ASP A 47 -10.04 -6.24 -12.91
N PHE A 48 -8.96 -5.78 -12.28
CA PHE A 48 -9.02 -5.02 -11.03
C PHE A 48 -8.36 -3.66 -11.18
N GLU A 49 -8.97 -2.65 -10.54
CA GLU A 49 -8.27 -1.41 -10.26
C GLU A 49 -7.41 -1.63 -9.02
N LEU A 50 -6.14 -1.28 -9.09
CA LEU A 50 -5.21 -1.49 -7.97
C LEU A 50 -5.13 -0.22 -7.14
N VAL A 51 -5.32 -0.36 -5.84
CA VAL A 51 -5.24 0.73 -4.87
C VAL A 51 -4.34 0.30 -3.72
N MET A 52 -3.31 1.09 -3.43
CA MET A 52 -2.41 0.82 -2.32
C MET A 52 -2.95 1.48 -1.05
N VAL A 53 -2.96 0.76 0.06
CA VAL A 53 -3.38 1.26 1.36
C VAL A 53 -2.33 0.86 2.39
N THR A 54 -1.67 1.84 3.00
CA THR A 54 -0.53 1.57 3.89
C THR A 54 -0.55 2.44 5.14
N ASN A 55 -0.26 1.82 6.29
CA ASN A 55 0.02 2.55 7.52
C ASN A 55 1.52 2.82 7.58
N GLN A 56 1.89 4.09 7.78
CA GLN A 56 3.28 4.54 7.94
C GLN A 56 3.36 5.32 9.25
N ASP A 57 3.47 4.60 10.35
CA ASP A 57 3.39 5.16 11.69
C ASP A 57 4.40 6.29 11.93
N GLY A 58 3.89 7.47 12.26
CA GLY A 58 4.69 8.63 12.61
C GLY A 58 5.35 9.34 11.44
N LEU A 59 4.98 9.01 10.20
CA LEU A 59 5.51 9.70 9.03
C LEU A 59 5.26 11.21 9.12
N GLY A 60 6.30 11.99 8.91
CA GLY A 60 6.27 13.44 9.04
C GLY A 60 6.77 13.94 10.41
N THR A 61 7.02 13.03 11.36
CA THR A 61 7.62 13.40 12.65
C THR A 61 9.15 13.32 12.59
N ALA A 62 9.82 13.79 13.63
CA ALA A 62 11.28 13.72 13.73
C ALA A 62 11.81 12.27 13.69
N ALA A 63 11.02 11.31 14.20
CA ALA A 63 11.38 9.90 14.17
C ALA A 63 11.24 9.27 12.79
N TYR A 64 10.45 9.87 11.90
CA TYR A 64 10.22 9.37 10.54
C TYR A 64 10.04 10.54 9.59
N PRO A 65 11.13 11.26 9.25
CA PRO A 65 11.03 12.42 8.35
C PRO A 65 10.55 12.03 6.96
N GLU A 66 9.76 12.89 6.33
CA GLU A 66 9.26 12.63 4.98
C GLU A 66 10.41 12.54 3.96
N GLU A 67 11.51 13.25 4.15
CA GLU A 67 12.68 13.20 3.28
C GLU A 67 13.31 11.81 3.20
N THR A 68 13.07 10.95 4.18
CA THR A 68 13.57 9.57 4.18
C THR A 68 12.57 8.58 3.60
N PHE A 69 11.29 8.93 3.58
CA PHE A 69 10.22 8.06 3.07
C PHE A 69 10.06 8.16 1.55
N TRP A 70 9.89 9.38 1.04
CA TRP A 70 9.48 9.59 -0.34
C TRP A 70 10.45 9.06 -1.38
N PRO A 71 11.79 9.23 -1.25
CA PRO A 71 12.70 8.69 -2.26
C PRO A 71 12.59 7.17 -2.41
N VAL A 72 12.46 6.45 -1.30
CA VAL A 72 12.30 4.99 -1.32
C VAL A 72 10.94 4.60 -1.89
N HIS A 73 9.88 5.28 -1.46
CA HIS A 73 8.53 5.02 -1.95
C HIS A 73 8.43 5.26 -3.46
N GLU A 74 8.98 6.37 -3.95
CA GLU A 74 8.98 6.69 -5.38
C GLU A 74 9.74 5.64 -6.18
N PHE A 75 10.86 5.15 -5.65
CA PHE A 75 11.59 4.05 -6.29
C PHE A 75 10.73 2.80 -6.42
N VAL A 76 10.01 2.44 -5.36
CA VAL A 76 9.10 1.28 -5.38
C VAL A 76 8.02 1.47 -6.43
N MET A 77 7.39 2.64 -6.47
CA MET A 77 6.32 2.91 -7.42
C MET A 77 6.83 2.91 -8.87
N ASN A 78 8.01 3.48 -9.12
CA ASN A 78 8.61 3.45 -10.44
C ASN A 78 8.98 2.04 -10.88
N ALA A 79 9.48 1.22 -9.97
CA ALA A 79 9.80 -0.17 -10.26
C ALA A 79 8.54 -0.95 -10.66
N LEU A 80 7.43 -0.73 -9.97
CA LEU A 80 6.14 -1.34 -10.29
C LEU A 80 5.65 -0.89 -11.66
N GLU A 81 5.69 0.41 -11.95
CA GLU A 81 5.26 0.97 -13.23
C GLU A 81 6.09 0.43 -14.40
N ASN A 82 7.39 0.25 -14.19
CA ASN A 82 8.27 -0.34 -15.21
C ASN A 82 7.86 -1.76 -15.60
N GLU A 83 7.17 -2.45 -14.70
CA GLU A 83 6.64 -3.79 -14.95
C GLU A 83 5.16 -3.78 -15.36
N ASN A 84 4.63 -2.63 -15.77
CA ASN A 84 3.22 -2.44 -16.13
C ASN A 84 2.26 -2.74 -14.97
N ILE A 85 2.67 -2.44 -13.75
CA ILE A 85 1.84 -2.55 -12.56
C ILE A 85 1.52 -1.13 -12.11
N PHE A 86 0.28 -0.68 -12.37
CA PHE A 86 -0.13 0.68 -12.09
C PHE A 86 -1.18 0.71 -10.99
N PHE A 87 -0.91 1.52 -9.97
CA PHE A 87 -1.86 1.80 -8.90
C PHE A 87 -2.59 3.10 -9.21
N SER A 88 -3.91 3.08 -9.19
CA SER A 88 -4.70 4.26 -9.46
C SER A 88 -4.64 5.26 -8.31
N ASN A 89 -4.44 4.79 -7.10
CA ASN A 89 -4.28 5.61 -5.90
C ASN A 89 -3.38 4.94 -4.87
N VAL A 90 -2.77 5.76 -4.03
CA VAL A 90 -2.00 5.33 -2.86
C VAL A 90 -2.51 6.11 -1.66
N HIS A 91 -3.05 5.41 -0.68
CA HIS A 91 -3.53 6.00 0.56
C HIS A 91 -2.58 5.67 1.70
N ILE A 92 -2.10 6.70 2.37
CA ILE A 92 -1.11 6.59 3.45
C ILE A 92 -1.72 7.15 4.73
N ASP A 93 -1.75 6.34 5.79
CA ASP A 93 -2.06 6.82 7.13
C ASP A 93 -0.77 7.02 7.90
N LYS A 94 -0.61 8.20 8.50
CA LYS A 94 0.63 8.62 9.18
C LYS A 94 0.52 8.55 10.69
N THR A 95 -0.61 8.13 11.23
CA THR A 95 -0.89 8.15 12.67
C THR A 95 -0.27 6.95 13.38
N PHE A 96 -0.21 7.04 14.71
CA PHE A 96 0.15 5.92 15.57
C PHE A 96 -1.11 5.15 15.99
N ALA A 97 -0.93 3.90 16.44
CA ALA A 97 -2.04 3.08 16.90
C ALA A 97 -2.81 3.74 18.04
N ALA A 98 -2.11 4.44 18.94
CA ALA A 98 -2.72 5.13 20.08
C ALA A 98 -3.64 6.29 19.69
N ASP A 99 -3.49 6.81 18.48
CA ASP A 99 -4.33 7.92 17.99
C ASP A 99 -5.74 7.46 17.61
N HIS A 100 -5.94 6.17 17.38
CA HIS A 100 -7.22 5.59 16.97
C HIS A 100 -7.85 6.29 15.76
N ALA A 101 -7.02 6.72 14.79
CA ALA A 101 -7.51 7.46 13.63
C ALA A 101 -8.43 6.60 12.76
N PRO A 102 -9.52 7.16 12.22
CA PRO A 102 -10.44 6.40 11.36
C PRO A 102 -9.81 5.97 10.03
N THR A 103 -8.73 6.62 9.61
CA THR A 103 -7.99 6.28 8.39
C THR A 103 -6.94 5.20 8.60
N ARG A 104 -6.61 4.87 9.85
CA ARG A 104 -5.61 3.85 10.15
C ARG A 104 -6.22 2.45 10.09
N LYS A 105 -5.62 1.55 9.28
CA LYS A 105 -6.03 0.15 9.25
C LYS A 105 -5.88 -0.48 10.65
N PRO A 106 -6.80 -1.31 11.12
CA PRO A 106 -7.89 -1.93 10.39
C PRO A 106 -9.15 -1.08 10.21
N ALA A 107 -9.17 0.19 10.62
CA ALA A 107 -10.27 1.08 10.31
C ALA A 107 -10.35 1.33 8.81
N THR A 108 -11.52 1.72 8.31
CA THR A 108 -11.82 1.76 6.88
C THR A 108 -11.83 3.15 6.27
N GLY A 109 -11.31 4.16 6.98
CA GLY A 109 -11.35 5.54 6.50
C GLY A 109 -10.66 5.76 5.15
N MET A 110 -9.58 5.03 4.88
CA MET A 110 -8.91 5.11 3.57
C MET A 110 -9.72 4.50 2.43
N LEU A 111 -10.74 3.71 2.73
CA LEU A 111 -11.58 3.01 1.74
C LEU A 111 -12.90 3.72 1.49
N THR A 112 -13.25 4.74 2.26
CA THR A 112 -14.58 5.37 2.25
C THR A 112 -15.00 5.82 0.86
N GLN A 113 -14.09 6.44 0.11
CA GLN A 113 -14.41 6.92 -1.24
C GLN A 113 -14.80 5.81 -2.22
N TYR A 114 -14.42 4.57 -1.92
CA TYR A 114 -14.74 3.40 -2.75
C TYR A 114 -15.99 2.68 -2.24
N LEU A 115 -16.10 2.52 -0.91
CA LEU A 115 -17.19 1.77 -0.29
C LEU A 115 -18.56 2.39 -0.56
N ASP A 116 -18.62 3.72 -0.61
CA ASP A 116 -19.85 4.46 -0.80
C ASP A 116 -20.11 4.82 -2.27
N ASN A 117 -19.25 4.38 -3.18
CA ASN A 117 -19.36 4.73 -4.60
C ASN A 117 -20.01 3.59 -5.38
N PRO A 118 -21.21 3.81 -5.96
CA PRO A 118 -21.92 2.75 -6.71
C PRO A 118 -21.23 2.32 -8.01
N ALA A 119 -20.20 3.05 -8.45
CA ALA A 119 -19.41 2.66 -9.62
C ALA A 119 -18.52 1.45 -9.35
N TYR A 120 -18.31 1.10 -8.06
CA TYR A 120 -17.45 -0.02 -7.68
C TYR A 120 -18.26 -1.22 -7.21
N ASP A 121 -17.80 -2.40 -7.63
CA ASP A 121 -18.34 -3.68 -7.17
C ASP A 121 -17.59 -4.10 -5.90
N ILE A 122 -18.07 -3.65 -4.74
CA ILE A 122 -17.41 -3.93 -3.46
C ILE A 122 -17.49 -5.42 -3.10
N PRO A 123 -18.61 -6.13 -3.27
CA PRO A 123 -18.64 -7.57 -3.02
C PRO A 123 -17.65 -8.38 -3.87
N GLY A 124 -17.30 -7.88 -5.06
CA GLY A 124 -16.33 -8.52 -5.95
C GLY A 124 -14.89 -8.03 -5.75
N SER A 125 -14.65 -7.16 -4.76
CA SER A 125 -13.35 -6.59 -4.46
C SER A 125 -12.67 -7.30 -3.31
N TYR A 126 -11.34 -7.18 -3.21
CA TYR A 126 -10.54 -7.88 -2.21
C TYR A 126 -9.51 -6.96 -1.58
N VAL A 127 -9.05 -7.35 -0.39
CA VAL A 127 -7.92 -6.73 0.30
C VAL A 127 -6.83 -7.77 0.45
N ILE A 128 -5.60 -7.40 0.09
CA ILE A 128 -4.41 -8.24 0.28
C ILE A 128 -3.50 -7.55 1.28
N GLY A 129 -3.17 -8.24 2.36
CA GLY A 129 -2.27 -7.76 3.39
C GLY A 129 -1.72 -8.92 4.21
N ASP A 130 -0.70 -8.61 5.03
CA ASP A 130 -0.02 -9.59 5.87
C ASP A 130 -0.62 -9.70 7.27
N ARG A 131 -1.53 -8.80 7.63
CA ARG A 131 -2.17 -8.75 8.95
C ARG A 131 -3.68 -8.83 8.83
N ILE A 132 -4.26 -9.56 9.75
CA ILE A 132 -5.71 -9.75 9.81
C ILE A 132 -6.35 -8.72 10.75
#